data_2da1321772471a912eea38d0828b268b
#
_entry.id   2da1321772471a912eea38d0828b268b
#
_cell.length_a   1.000
_cell.length_b   1.000
_cell.length_c   1.000
_cell.angle_alpha   90.00
_cell.angle_beta   90.00
_cell.angle_gamma   90.00
#
_symmetry.space_group_name_H-M   'P 1'
#
loop_
_entity.id
_entity.type
_entity.pdbx_description
1 polymer ?
#
loop_
_entity_poly.entity_id
_entity_poly.type
_entity_poly.pdbx_seq_one_letter_code
_entity_poly.pdbx_strand_id
1 'polypeptide(L)'
;MKIFTSNQIKELDKYTIEHEPISSLDLMERAAKAIKEVICERWNTQTPFVVFAGPGNNGGDALAVARLLLGEGYSVKVYLFNIHNSLSPDCEQNKQRLLEHKRAKDFTEVITNFDPPKLTEKEVVIDGLFGCGINKPLSGGFASLVKYINQSPAKVVSIDIPSGLMPEDNTYNVRVNVINADLTLTLQQKKLAMLLADCQKHIGELKVLDIRLSSEFIKNTSSTFNIIEEGDIVPLLKKRELFAHKGLMGHALLIAGSLGMAGAAILSARACLRSGVGKLTTHVPQALYPILQTAVPEAMVHLDTNEQFFSEAIDCDSYHAVGLGPGLGLNETTAIALIAQIRRAQCPLVIDADAINIFGNHRAWLQQLPKDIIMTPHQKELEQLTGATSTSSYEQLMKASEFAQHFECYIILKGHYSALCLPDGNIYFNTTGNPGMATAGSGDVLTGIITALLARGYSQREASLLGMYLHGLSGDLAVKEIGEESLIASDIINFLPKAFKRLND
;
A
#
# COMPACT_ATOMS: atom_id res chain seq x y z
N MET A 1 -11.14 2.38 3.01
CA MET A 1 -11.31 3.59 2.14
C MET A 1 -11.21 3.18 0.68
N LYS A 2 -12.08 3.70 -0.21
CA LYS A 2 -12.00 3.48 -1.68
C LYS A 2 -10.97 4.42 -2.30
N ILE A 3 -10.29 3.96 -3.35
CA ILE A 3 -9.40 4.78 -4.18
C ILE A 3 -10.09 4.96 -5.52
N PHE A 4 -10.43 6.19 -5.86
CA PHE A 4 -11.11 6.50 -7.11
C PHE A 4 -10.13 6.86 -8.22
N THR A 5 -10.50 6.51 -9.45
CA THR A 5 -9.82 6.98 -10.66
C THR A 5 -10.05 8.48 -10.84
N SER A 6 -9.22 9.12 -11.66
CA SER A 6 -9.38 10.55 -12.00
C SER A 6 -10.76 10.90 -12.52
N ASN A 7 -11.42 10.00 -13.26
CA ASN A 7 -12.78 10.21 -13.74
C ASN A 7 -13.79 10.12 -12.60
N GLN A 8 -13.67 9.14 -11.71
CA GLN A 8 -14.55 9.01 -10.55
C GLN A 8 -14.39 10.18 -9.57
N ILE A 9 -13.17 10.75 -9.42
CA ILE A 9 -12.96 11.96 -8.62
C ILE A 9 -13.74 13.15 -9.21
N LYS A 10 -13.69 13.35 -10.53
CA LYS A 10 -14.47 14.40 -11.20
C LYS A 10 -15.99 14.21 -11.03
N GLU A 11 -16.45 12.97 -11.09
CA GLU A 11 -17.85 12.63 -10.84
C GLU A 11 -18.26 12.90 -9.40
N LEU A 12 -17.38 12.59 -8.44
CA LEU A 12 -17.58 12.85 -7.01
C LEU A 12 -17.68 14.36 -6.73
N ASP A 13 -16.80 15.18 -7.33
CA ASP A 13 -16.85 16.64 -7.20
C ASP A 13 -18.18 17.17 -7.76
N LYS A 14 -18.53 16.75 -8.98
CA LYS A 14 -19.79 17.13 -9.64
C LYS A 14 -21.01 16.74 -8.81
N TYR A 15 -21.06 15.49 -8.33
CA TYR A 15 -22.16 15.00 -7.50
C TYR A 15 -22.28 15.82 -6.20
N THR A 16 -21.13 16.14 -5.56
CA THR A 16 -21.11 16.94 -4.34
C THR A 16 -21.68 18.34 -4.59
N ILE A 17 -21.27 19.02 -5.68
CA ILE A 17 -21.77 20.33 -6.07
C ILE A 17 -23.28 20.31 -6.29
N GLU A 18 -23.79 19.28 -6.98
CA GLU A 18 -25.21 19.16 -7.32
C GLU A 18 -26.11 18.84 -6.11
N HIS A 19 -25.61 18.08 -5.12
CA HIS A 19 -26.41 17.54 -4.01
C HIS A 19 -26.21 18.27 -2.67
N GLU A 20 -25.09 18.98 -2.48
CA GLU A 20 -24.82 19.75 -1.26
C GLU A 20 -25.22 21.23 -1.38
N PRO A 21 -25.92 21.69 -2.36
CA PRO A 21 -26.08 23.04 -2.93
C PRO A 21 -24.88 23.98 -2.64
N ILE A 22 -23.67 23.56 -3.02
CA ILE A 22 -22.43 24.33 -2.92
C ILE A 22 -21.94 24.69 -4.34
N SER A 23 -21.42 25.90 -4.53
CA SER A 23 -20.77 26.22 -5.81
C SER A 23 -19.41 25.54 -5.94
N SER A 24 -18.94 25.30 -7.19
CA SER A 24 -17.60 24.80 -7.45
C SER A 24 -16.53 25.70 -6.79
N LEU A 25 -16.72 27.00 -6.85
CA LEU A 25 -15.83 27.99 -6.24
C LEU A 25 -15.79 27.91 -4.70
N ASP A 26 -16.93 27.63 -4.05
CA ASP A 26 -16.98 27.47 -2.59
C ASP A 26 -16.40 26.11 -2.15
N LEU A 27 -16.54 25.07 -2.98
CA LEU A 27 -15.86 23.80 -2.75
C LEU A 27 -14.33 23.96 -2.83
N MET A 28 -13.83 24.69 -3.84
CA MET A 28 -12.42 25.04 -3.96
C MET A 28 -11.94 25.91 -2.79
N GLU A 29 -12.74 26.85 -2.31
CA GLU A 29 -12.47 27.64 -1.11
C GLU A 29 -12.35 26.77 0.16
N ARG A 30 -13.19 25.73 0.28
CA ARG A 30 -13.13 24.74 1.36
C ARG A 30 -11.81 23.95 1.31
N ALA A 31 -11.40 23.50 0.12
CA ALA A 31 -10.11 22.82 -0.10
C ALA A 31 -8.94 23.73 0.26
N ALA A 32 -8.94 24.96 -0.24
CA ALA A 32 -7.91 25.94 0.04
C ALA A 32 -7.77 26.27 1.54
N LYS A 33 -8.88 26.34 2.30
CA LYS A 33 -8.85 26.53 3.74
C LYS A 33 -8.20 25.36 4.46
N ALA A 34 -8.54 24.13 4.11
CA ALA A 34 -7.92 22.94 4.69
C ALA A 34 -6.40 22.89 4.41
N ILE A 35 -5.98 23.23 3.19
CA ILE A 35 -4.55 23.34 2.84
C ILE A 35 -3.88 24.43 3.66
N LYS A 36 -4.48 25.63 3.74
CA LYS A 36 -3.95 26.77 4.49
C LYS A 36 -3.74 26.43 5.96
N GLU A 37 -4.68 25.73 6.60
CA GLU A 37 -4.58 25.31 8.00
C GLU A 37 -3.31 24.49 8.24
N VAL A 38 -3.05 23.48 7.41
CA VAL A 38 -1.83 22.66 7.53
C VAL A 38 -0.55 23.46 7.31
N ILE A 39 -0.57 24.39 6.35
CA ILE A 39 0.58 25.28 6.10
C ILE A 39 0.85 26.17 7.31
N CYS A 40 -0.18 26.79 7.89
CA CYS A 40 -0.06 27.66 9.06
C CYS A 40 0.37 26.92 10.34
N GLU A 41 0.05 25.62 10.48
CA GLU A 41 0.56 24.79 11.56
C GLU A 41 2.07 24.54 11.48
N ARG A 42 2.64 24.51 10.26
CA ARG A 42 4.05 24.13 10.03
C ARG A 42 5.00 25.31 9.89
N TRP A 43 4.54 26.40 9.34
CA TRP A 43 5.37 27.58 9.05
C TRP A 43 4.77 28.82 9.67
N ASN A 44 5.62 29.69 10.18
CA ASN A 44 5.21 30.97 10.74
C ASN A 44 5.16 32.07 9.65
N THR A 45 4.62 33.24 9.97
CA THR A 45 4.43 34.36 9.03
C THR A 45 5.73 34.99 8.50
N GLN A 46 6.89 34.63 9.05
CA GLN A 46 8.18 35.08 8.53
C GLN A 46 8.67 34.22 7.35
N THR A 47 8.06 33.05 7.11
CA THR A 47 8.40 32.19 5.99
C THR A 47 7.80 32.75 4.71
N PRO A 48 8.62 33.08 3.68
CA PRO A 48 8.13 33.52 2.38
C PRO A 48 7.67 32.32 1.55
N PHE A 49 6.54 32.49 0.86
CA PHE A 49 6.01 31.46 -0.05
C PHE A 49 6.14 31.91 -1.50
N VAL A 50 6.46 30.93 -2.37
CA VAL A 50 6.45 31.09 -3.82
C VAL A 50 5.47 30.10 -4.41
N VAL A 51 4.39 30.60 -5.00
CA VAL A 51 3.30 29.78 -5.55
C VAL A 51 3.44 29.71 -7.06
N PHE A 52 3.49 28.48 -7.58
CA PHE A 52 3.43 28.19 -9.00
C PHE A 52 2.07 27.59 -9.32
N ALA A 53 1.20 28.40 -9.93
CA ALA A 53 -0.17 28.01 -10.26
C ALA A 53 -0.31 27.72 -11.76
N GLY A 54 -0.93 26.59 -12.09
CA GLY A 54 -1.28 26.22 -13.46
C GLY A 54 -2.61 26.83 -13.92
N PRO A 55 -3.03 26.59 -15.18
CA PRO A 55 -4.23 27.19 -15.74
C PRO A 55 -5.54 26.46 -15.31
N GLY A 56 -5.44 25.29 -14.72
CA GLY A 56 -6.60 24.46 -14.34
C GLY A 56 -7.05 24.68 -12.89
N ASN A 57 -7.92 23.80 -12.42
CA ASN A 57 -8.49 23.89 -11.05
C ASN A 57 -7.42 23.79 -9.95
N ASN A 58 -6.38 22.98 -10.12
CA ASN A 58 -5.26 22.93 -9.16
C ASN A 58 -4.55 24.29 -9.02
N GLY A 59 -4.42 25.03 -10.13
CA GLY A 59 -3.99 26.43 -10.10
C GLY A 59 -4.98 27.34 -9.37
N GLY A 60 -6.28 27.12 -9.56
CA GLY A 60 -7.33 27.80 -8.81
C GLY A 60 -7.21 27.58 -7.29
N ASP A 61 -6.99 26.35 -6.85
CA ASP A 61 -6.70 26.01 -5.46
C ASP A 61 -5.47 26.75 -4.94
N ALA A 62 -4.38 26.77 -5.72
CA ALA A 62 -3.13 27.46 -5.35
C ALA A 62 -3.32 28.98 -5.23
N LEU A 63 -4.11 29.59 -6.10
CA LEU A 63 -4.44 31.02 -6.03
C LEU A 63 -5.30 31.34 -4.80
N ALA A 64 -6.27 30.49 -4.48
CA ALA A 64 -7.09 30.62 -3.28
C ALA A 64 -6.23 30.46 -2.01
N VAL A 65 -5.32 29.49 -1.96
CA VAL A 65 -4.36 29.30 -0.86
C VAL A 65 -3.46 30.54 -0.72
N ALA A 66 -2.91 31.06 -1.82
CA ALA A 66 -2.09 32.26 -1.82
C ALA A 66 -2.84 33.46 -1.20
N ARG A 67 -4.10 33.68 -1.61
CA ARG A 67 -4.94 34.74 -1.06
C ARG A 67 -5.21 34.58 0.44
N LEU A 68 -5.47 33.35 0.88
CA LEU A 68 -5.69 33.06 2.29
C LEU A 68 -4.43 33.27 3.13
N LEU A 69 -3.26 32.85 2.65
CA LEU A 69 -1.97 33.09 3.32
C LEU A 69 -1.62 34.59 3.40
N LEU A 70 -1.89 35.38 2.35
CA LEU A 70 -1.78 36.84 2.40
C LEU A 70 -2.69 37.45 3.46
N GLY A 71 -3.90 36.90 3.65
CA GLY A 71 -4.83 37.29 4.71
C GLY A 71 -4.29 37.04 6.10
N GLU A 72 -3.60 35.93 6.33
CA GLU A 72 -2.92 35.57 7.58
C GLU A 72 -1.60 36.35 7.81
N GLY A 73 -1.14 37.15 6.85
CA GLY A 73 0.03 38.00 7.00
C GLY A 73 1.33 37.43 6.43
N TYR A 74 1.30 36.31 5.74
CA TYR A 74 2.48 35.76 5.06
C TYR A 74 2.92 36.61 3.88
N SER A 75 4.22 36.54 3.53
CA SER A 75 4.76 37.05 2.27
C SER A 75 4.58 35.98 1.19
N VAL A 76 3.87 36.30 0.13
CA VAL A 76 3.54 35.32 -0.94
C VAL A 76 3.83 35.95 -2.30
N LYS A 77 4.67 35.27 -3.11
CA LYS A 77 4.86 35.55 -4.53
C LYS A 77 4.08 34.55 -5.35
N VAL A 78 3.35 34.98 -6.37
CA VAL A 78 2.50 34.13 -7.18
C VAL A 78 2.85 34.23 -8.66
N TYR A 79 3.05 33.09 -9.30
CA TYR A 79 3.27 32.95 -10.73
C TYR A 79 2.17 32.07 -11.31
N LEU A 80 1.26 32.68 -12.09
CA LEU A 80 0.17 31.98 -12.77
C LEU A 80 0.56 31.73 -14.24
N PHE A 81 0.63 30.46 -14.63
CA PHE A 81 0.98 30.07 -16.00
C PHE A 81 -0.26 30.00 -16.89
N ASN A 82 -0.49 31.02 -17.67
CA ASN A 82 -1.59 31.17 -18.63
C ASN A 82 -1.10 31.19 -20.08
N ILE A 83 -0.22 30.25 -20.45
CA ILE A 83 0.49 30.21 -21.73
C ILE A 83 -0.45 30.12 -22.93
N HIS A 84 -1.60 29.47 -22.77
CA HIS A 84 -2.60 29.30 -23.84
C HIS A 84 -3.77 30.29 -23.76
N ASN A 85 -3.66 31.28 -22.88
CA ASN A 85 -4.73 32.27 -22.62
C ASN A 85 -6.09 31.59 -22.34
N SER A 86 -6.07 30.50 -21.57
CA SER A 86 -7.25 29.71 -21.22
C SER A 86 -7.13 29.19 -19.81
N LEU A 87 -7.79 29.84 -18.88
CA LEU A 87 -7.93 29.41 -17.49
C LEU A 87 -9.23 28.65 -17.28
N SER A 88 -9.27 27.72 -16.32
CA SER A 88 -10.55 27.18 -15.89
C SER A 88 -11.41 28.28 -15.24
N PRO A 89 -12.74 28.17 -15.28
CA PRO A 89 -13.63 29.20 -14.71
C PRO A 89 -13.29 29.54 -13.25
N ASP A 90 -13.04 28.52 -12.42
CA ASP A 90 -12.71 28.70 -11.01
C ASP A 90 -11.30 29.30 -10.80
N CYS A 91 -10.33 28.96 -11.68
CA CYS A 91 -9.01 29.56 -11.67
C CYS A 91 -9.08 31.05 -12.00
N GLU A 92 -9.83 31.44 -13.03
CA GLU A 92 -10.01 32.85 -13.39
C GLU A 92 -10.68 33.64 -12.25
N GLN A 93 -11.74 33.09 -11.63
CA GLN A 93 -12.40 33.74 -10.50
C GLN A 93 -11.46 33.89 -9.29
N ASN A 94 -10.64 32.87 -8.97
CA ASN A 94 -9.67 32.98 -7.87
C ASN A 94 -8.52 33.92 -8.20
N LYS A 95 -8.13 34.07 -9.48
CA LYS A 95 -7.22 35.12 -9.94
C LYS A 95 -7.78 36.50 -9.61
N GLN A 96 -9.04 36.77 -9.97
CA GLN A 96 -9.69 38.05 -9.68
C GLN A 96 -9.75 38.33 -8.17
N ARG A 97 -10.22 37.35 -7.36
CA ARG A 97 -10.26 37.45 -5.90
C ARG A 97 -8.87 37.70 -5.28
N LEU A 98 -7.81 37.12 -5.84
CA LEU A 98 -6.44 37.34 -5.40
C LEU A 98 -5.99 38.79 -5.71
N LEU A 99 -6.23 39.26 -6.92
CA LEU A 99 -5.86 40.61 -7.37
C LEU A 99 -6.57 41.73 -6.59
N GLU A 100 -7.77 41.50 -6.12
CA GLU A 100 -8.53 42.40 -5.24
C GLU A 100 -7.94 42.47 -3.83
N HIS A 101 -7.10 41.51 -3.44
CA HIS A 101 -6.52 41.48 -2.09
C HIS A 101 -5.41 42.52 -1.93
N LYS A 102 -5.53 43.44 -0.95
CA LYS A 102 -4.64 44.61 -0.76
C LYS A 102 -3.15 44.25 -0.65
N ARG A 103 -2.80 43.04 -0.23
CA ARG A 103 -1.43 42.54 -0.07
C ARG A 103 -0.90 41.76 -1.27
N ALA A 104 -1.68 41.53 -2.31
CA ALA A 104 -1.28 40.80 -3.51
C ALA A 104 -0.45 41.70 -4.46
N LYS A 105 0.74 42.11 -4.01
CA LYS A 105 1.64 42.97 -4.76
C LYS A 105 2.58 42.22 -5.69
N ASP A 106 2.91 40.98 -5.34
CA ASP A 106 3.89 40.14 -6.04
C ASP A 106 3.18 39.05 -6.84
N PHE A 107 2.35 39.44 -7.80
CA PHE A 107 1.65 38.58 -8.74
C PHE A 107 2.18 38.76 -10.16
N THR A 108 2.50 37.67 -10.83
CA THR A 108 2.94 37.64 -12.23
C THR A 108 2.11 36.60 -13.01
N GLU A 109 1.45 37.05 -14.07
CA GLU A 109 0.82 36.14 -15.05
C GLU A 109 1.84 35.87 -16.17
N VAL A 110 2.18 34.59 -16.33
CA VAL A 110 3.15 34.11 -17.32
C VAL A 110 2.41 33.64 -18.56
N ILE A 111 2.56 34.39 -19.65
CA ILE A 111 1.90 34.11 -20.96
C ILE A 111 2.90 33.69 -22.05
N THR A 112 4.20 33.91 -21.80
CA THR A 112 5.27 33.60 -22.77
C THR A 112 6.51 33.06 -22.02
N ASN A 113 7.65 33.72 -22.19
CA ASN A 113 8.89 33.36 -21.51
C ASN A 113 8.80 33.66 -20.01
N PHE A 114 9.40 32.78 -19.22
CA PHE A 114 9.44 32.88 -17.76
C PHE A 114 10.88 32.73 -17.27
N ASP A 115 11.34 33.71 -16.50
CA ASP A 115 12.59 33.66 -15.76
C ASP A 115 12.25 33.36 -14.28
N PRO A 116 12.54 32.13 -13.78
CA PRO A 116 12.12 31.71 -12.45
C PRO A 116 12.88 32.54 -11.36
N PRO A 117 12.17 32.88 -10.26
CA PRO A 117 12.82 33.59 -9.15
C PRO A 117 13.88 32.70 -8.50
N LYS A 118 14.89 33.27 -7.90
CA LYS A 118 15.85 32.52 -7.08
C LYS A 118 15.11 31.90 -5.89
N LEU A 119 15.20 30.56 -5.75
CA LEU A 119 14.69 29.79 -4.65
C LEU A 119 15.82 29.40 -3.71
N THR A 120 15.68 29.69 -2.43
CA THR A 120 16.65 29.34 -1.38
C THR A 120 15.99 28.48 -0.29
N GLU A 121 16.75 28.06 0.71
CA GLU A 121 16.22 27.30 1.85
C GLU A 121 15.18 28.07 2.71
N LYS A 122 15.06 29.38 2.49
CA LYS A 122 14.11 30.23 3.24
C LYS A 122 12.70 30.15 2.67
N GLU A 123 12.59 30.00 1.36
CA GLU A 123 11.31 29.93 0.69
C GLU A 123 10.67 28.55 0.79
N VAL A 124 9.35 28.54 0.86
CA VAL A 124 8.54 27.35 0.65
C VAL A 124 7.80 27.51 -0.68
N VAL A 125 8.00 26.55 -1.56
CA VAL A 125 7.31 26.48 -2.85
C VAL A 125 5.96 25.79 -2.66
N ILE A 126 4.88 26.38 -3.18
CA ILE A 126 3.59 25.75 -3.33
C ILE A 126 3.44 25.35 -4.80
N ASP A 127 3.43 24.05 -5.04
CA ASP A 127 3.20 23.46 -6.35
C ASP A 127 1.69 23.22 -6.55
N GLY A 128 1.09 24.08 -7.38
CA GLY A 128 -0.27 23.99 -7.86
C GLY A 128 -0.35 24.02 -9.38
N LEU A 129 0.71 23.55 -10.08
CA LEU A 129 0.74 23.58 -11.55
C LEU A 129 -0.29 22.63 -12.15
N PHE A 130 -0.29 21.36 -11.73
CA PHE A 130 -1.18 20.34 -12.26
C PHE A 130 -1.63 19.38 -11.16
N GLY A 131 -2.93 19.06 -11.15
CA GLY A 131 -3.54 18.06 -10.27
C GLY A 131 -3.86 16.76 -11.00
N CYS A 132 -4.89 16.05 -10.57
CA CYS A 132 -5.32 14.75 -11.10
C CYS A 132 -5.79 14.74 -12.56
N GLY A 133 -5.79 15.88 -13.25
CA GLY A 133 -6.25 15.99 -14.63
C GLY A 133 -5.20 15.61 -15.69
N ILE A 134 -3.96 15.39 -15.34
CA ILE A 134 -2.91 15.04 -16.31
C ILE A 134 -2.91 13.56 -16.66
N ASN A 135 -2.71 13.28 -17.95
CA ASN A 135 -2.63 11.94 -18.51
C ASN A 135 -1.43 11.75 -19.47
N LYS A 136 -0.50 12.70 -19.46
CA LYS A 136 0.71 12.70 -20.28
C LYS A 136 1.88 13.26 -19.47
N PRO A 137 3.12 12.80 -19.73
CA PRO A 137 4.31 13.38 -19.14
C PRO A 137 4.42 14.88 -19.43
N LEU A 138 4.90 15.65 -18.45
CA LEU A 138 5.18 17.06 -18.66
C LEU A 138 6.33 17.23 -19.65
N SER A 139 6.23 18.28 -20.49
CA SER A 139 7.21 18.62 -21.51
C SER A 139 7.42 20.14 -21.61
N GLY A 140 8.39 20.56 -22.42
CA GLY A 140 8.65 21.99 -22.69
C GLY A 140 8.95 22.80 -21.43
N GLY A 141 8.38 23.99 -21.34
CA GLY A 141 8.62 24.95 -20.25
C GLY A 141 8.23 24.42 -18.87
N PHE A 142 7.14 23.66 -18.76
CA PHE A 142 6.73 23.06 -17.48
C PHE A 142 7.73 22.00 -16.99
N ALA A 143 8.28 21.18 -17.90
CA ALA A 143 9.32 20.23 -17.53
C ALA A 143 10.60 20.93 -17.07
N SER A 144 10.96 22.06 -17.69
CA SER A 144 12.10 22.88 -17.27
C SER A 144 11.89 23.52 -15.91
N LEU A 145 10.69 24.04 -15.64
CA LEU A 145 10.31 24.60 -14.36
C LEU A 145 10.35 23.55 -13.24
N VAL A 146 9.79 22.36 -13.49
CA VAL A 146 9.84 21.24 -12.52
C VAL A 146 11.28 20.88 -12.17
N LYS A 147 12.15 20.75 -13.17
CA LYS A 147 13.58 20.49 -12.94
C LYS A 147 14.24 21.60 -12.12
N TYR A 148 13.93 22.86 -12.40
CA TYR A 148 14.43 24.01 -11.65
C TYR A 148 14.00 23.94 -10.18
N ILE A 149 12.72 23.70 -9.92
CA ILE A 149 12.19 23.55 -8.56
C ILE A 149 12.88 22.39 -7.83
N ASN A 150 12.97 21.20 -8.46
CA ASN A 150 13.61 20.03 -7.87
C ASN A 150 15.11 20.19 -7.59
N GLN A 151 15.80 21.10 -8.29
CA GLN A 151 17.21 21.42 -8.07
C GLN A 151 17.42 22.53 -7.02
N SER A 152 16.35 23.21 -6.62
CA SER A 152 16.43 24.26 -5.61
C SER A 152 16.51 23.65 -4.20
N PRO A 153 17.08 24.37 -3.22
CA PRO A 153 17.07 23.93 -1.83
C PRO A 153 15.76 24.29 -1.08
N ALA A 154 14.77 24.87 -1.76
CA ALA A 154 13.49 25.24 -1.16
C ALA A 154 12.66 24.02 -0.81
N LYS A 155 11.88 24.11 0.27
CA LYS A 155 10.88 23.09 0.60
C LYS A 155 9.70 23.17 -0.37
N VAL A 156 9.16 22.01 -0.78
CA VAL A 156 8.07 21.95 -1.75
C VAL A 156 6.83 21.33 -1.14
N VAL A 157 5.71 22.04 -1.21
CA VAL A 157 4.38 21.57 -0.83
C VAL A 157 3.53 21.41 -2.11
N SER A 158 3.16 20.21 -2.45
CA SER A 158 2.28 19.95 -3.60
C SER A 158 0.81 19.88 -3.18
N ILE A 159 -0.04 20.59 -3.91
CA ILE A 159 -1.49 20.55 -3.76
C ILE A 159 -2.04 19.36 -4.54
N ASP A 160 -2.82 18.54 -3.86
CA ASP A 160 -3.52 17.34 -4.34
C ASP A 160 -2.58 16.21 -4.79
N ILE A 161 -1.72 16.42 -5.77
CA ILE A 161 -0.73 15.48 -6.28
C ILE A 161 0.49 16.25 -6.81
N PRO A 162 1.72 15.76 -6.61
CA PRO A 162 2.91 16.42 -7.18
C PRO A 162 2.79 16.59 -8.68
N SER A 163 3.00 17.81 -9.16
CA SER A 163 2.81 18.13 -10.59
C SER A 163 3.72 17.27 -11.47
N GLY A 164 3.14 16.67 -12.49
CA GLY A 164 3.80 15.71 -13.37
C GLY A 164 3.61 14.24 -12.96
N LEU A 165 3.15 13.95 -11.75
CA LEU A 165 2.76 12.60 -11.35
C LEU A 165 1.32 12.33 -11.81
N MET A 166 1.12 11.27 -12.61
CA MET A 166 -0.21 10.81 -13.00
C MET A 166 -0.87 10.06 -11.84
N PRO A 167 -2.17 10.23 -11.63
CA PRO A 167 -2.86 9.66 -10.46
C PRO A 167 -2.87 8.13 -10.39
N GLU A 168 -2.76 7.46 -11.52
CA GLU A 168 -2.84 6.00 -11.62
C GLU A 168 -1.54 5.42 -12.21
N ASP A 169 -1.48 5.30 -13.54
CA ASP A 169 -0.38 4.65 -14.25
C ASP A 169 0.73 5.64 -14.62
N ASN A 170 1.90 5.37 -14.08
CA ASN A 170 3.13 6.11 -14.37
C ASN A 170 4.19 5.29 -15.09
N THR A 171 3.84 4.16 -15.71
CA THR A 171 4.77 3.25 -16.38
C THR A 171 5.63 3.96 -17.42
N TYR A 172 5.01 4.78 -18.26
CA TYR A 172 5.69 5.53 -19.33
C TYR A 172 5.92 6.99 -18.98
N ASN A 173 5.83 7.36 -17.70
CA ASN A 173 6.06 8.74 -17.28
C ASN A 173 7.55 9.11 -17.26
N VAL A 174 7.84 10.37 -17.59
CA VAL A 174 9.19 10.94 -17.52
C VAL A 174 9.46 11.44 -16.10
N ARG A 175 9.96 10.58 -15.23
CA ARG A 175 10.12 10.81 -13.79
C ARG A 175 10.90 12.08 -13.41
N VAL A 176 11.87 12.50 -14.23
CA VAL A 176 12.63 13.74 -13.99
C VAL A 176 11.80 15.01 -14.20
N ASN A 177 10.62 14.89 -14.80
CA ASN A 177 9.66 15.97 -15.02
C ASN A 177 8.51 15.94 -13.98
N VAL A 178 8.68 15.23 -12.88
CA VAL A 178 7.74 15.16 -11.76
C VAL A 178 8.32 15.92 -10.57
N ILE A 179 7.52 16.74 -9.92
CA ILE A 179 7.91 17.44 -8.67
C ILE A 179 8.30 16.41 -7.60
N ASN A 180 9.38 16.70 -6.88
CA ASN A 180 9.74 16.02 -5.64
C ASN A 180 9.24 16.86 -4.48
N ALA A 181 8.07 16.56 -3.97
CA ALA A 181 7.49 17.27 -2.83
C ALA A 181 8.13 16.82 -1.52
N ASP A 182 8.30 17.75 -0.56
CA ASP A 182 8.55 17.42 0.84
C ASP A 182 7.24 17.06 1.54
N LEU A 183 6.12 17.66 1.10
CA LEU A 183 4.79 17.47 1.63
C LEU A 183 3.76 17.46 0.50
N THR A 184 2.93 16.44 0.44
CA THR A 184 1.78 16.38 -0.47
C THR A 184 0.48 16.47 0.34
N LEU A 185 -0.33 17.47 0.05
CA LEU A 185 -1.64 17.70 0.66
C LEU A 185 -2.73 17.23 -0.30
N THR A 186 -3.09 15.96 -0.21
CA THR A 186 -4.07 15.37 -1.13
C THR A 186 -5.50 15.57 -0.62
N LEU A 187 -6.41 15.85 -1.55
CA LEU A 187 -7.80 16.20 -1.25
C LEU A 187 -8.67 14.93 -1.20
N GLN A 188 -9.42 14.77 -0.12
CA GLN A 188 -10.42 13.75 0.20
C GLN A 188 -9.90 12.31 0.21
N GLN A 189 -9.14 11.87 -0.80
CA GLN A 189 -8.72 10.49 -0.98
C GLN A 189 -7.29 10.41 -1.53
N LYS A 190 -6.58 9.35 -1.14
CA LYS A 190 -5.31 8.99 -1.78
C LYS A 190 -5.55 8.60 -3.23
N LYS A 191 -4.60 8.94 -4.12
CA LYS A 191 -4.58 8.47 -5.50
C LYS A 191 -3.74 7.19 -5.57
N LEU A 192 -4.03 6.31 -6.55
CA LEU A 192 -3.35 5.02 -6.65
C LEU A 192 -1.82 5.16 -6.69
N ALA A 193 -1.30 6.13 -7.47
CA ALA A 193 0.14 6.41 -7.55
C ALA A 193 0.81 6.66 -6.19
N MET A 194 0.06 7.14 -5.19
CA MET A 194 0.57 7.41 -3.84
C MET A 194 0.85 6.14 -3.04
N LEU A 195 0.39 4.98 -3.50
CA LEU A 195 0.62 3.67 -2.87
C LEU A 195 1.66 2.83 -3.62
N LEU A 196 2.19 3.33 -4.74
CA LEU A 196 3.13 2.63 -5.58
C LEU A 196 4.57 3.02 -5.24
N ALA A 197 5.44 2.03 -5.03
CA ALA A 197 6.80 2.22 -4.51
C ALA A 197 7.66 3.14 -5.38
N ASP A 198 7.56 3.03 -6.70
CA ASP A 198 8.35 3.83 -7.65
C ASP A 198 7.89 5.30 -7.75
N CYS A 199 6.77 5.67 -7.12
CA CYS A 199 6.26 7.02 -7.01
C CYS A 199 6.62 7.72 -5.69
N GLN A 200 7.05 6.98 -4.66
CA GLN A 200 7.21 7.47 -3.28
C GLN A 200 8.18 8.66 -3.15
N LYS A 201 9.29 8.65 -3.92
CA LYS A 201 10.27 9.75 -3.89
C LYS A 201 9.71 11.12 -4.31
N HIS A 202 8.56 11.13 -4.98
CA HIS A 202 7.92 12.36 -5.45
C HIS A 202 6.89 12.91 -4.45
N ILE A 203 6.45 12.10 -3.48
CA ILE A 203 5.28 12.40 -2.64
C ILE A 203 5.70 13.08 -1.33
N GLY A 204 6.87 12.72 -0.78
CA GLY A 204 7.28 13.17 0.54
C GLY A 204 6.31 12.70 1.63
N GLU A 205 6.11 13.54 2.64
CA GLU A 205 5.08 13.30 3.64
C GLU A 205 3.69 13.48 3.01
N LEU A 206 2.81 12.49 3.18
CA LEU A 206 1.46 12.51 2.61
C LEU A 206 0.42 12.81 3.70
N LYS A 207 -0.35 13.89 3.52
CA LYS A 207 -1.50 14.22 4.38
C LYS A 207 -2.78 14.25 3.55
N VAL A 208 -3.78 13.47 3.95
CA VAL A 208 -5.11 13.47 3.34
C VAL A 208 -5.97 14.52 4.04
N LEU A 209 -6.54 15.43 3.27
CA LEU A 209 -7.41 16.50 3.77
C LEU A 209 -8.86 16.19 3.45
N ASP A 210 -9.68 16.07 4.48
CA ASP A 210 -11.13 15.93 4.32
C ASP A 210 -11.73 17.28 3.92
N ILE A 211 -12.23 17.35 2.69
CA ILE A 211 -12.93 18.51 2.13
C ILE A 211 -14.43 18.28 2.07
N ARG A 212 -14.93 17.25 2.77
CA ARG A 212 -16.35 16.89 2.92
C ARG A 212 -17.05 16.67 1.59
N LEU A 213 -16.44 15.86 0.70
CA LEU A 213 -17.14 15.38 -0.48
C LEU A 213 -18.23 14.37 -0.10
N SER A 214 -19.20 14.17 -0.98
CA SER A 214 -20.37 13.34 -0.71
C SER A 214 -20.02 11.93 -0.24
N SER A 215 -20.30 11.65 1.02
CA SER A 215 -20.14 10.32 1.62
C SER A 215 -21.08 9.29 0.99
N GLU A 216 -22.25 9.73 0.51
CA GLU A 216 -23.23 8.90 -0.21
C GLU A 216 -22.64 8.40 -1.54
N PHE A 217 -22.07 9.30 -2.35
CA PHE A 217 -21.39 8.92 -3.58
C PHE A 217 -20.24 7.97 -3.32
N ILE A 218 -19.39 8.29 -2.34
CA ILE A 218 -18.24 7.44 -1.96
C ILE A 218 -18.72 6.04 -1.56
N LYS A 219 -19.81 5.95 -0.81
CA LYS A 219 -20.36 4.66 -0.37
C LYS A 219 -20.92 3.85 -1.54
N ASN A 220 -21.65 4.49 -2.44
CA ASN A 220 -22.44 3.80 -3.49
C ASN A 220 -21.63 3.52 -4.77
N THR A 221 -20.53 4.26 -5.02
CA THR A 221 -19.69 4.04 -6.19
C THR A 221 -18.73 2.89 -5.96
N SER A 222 -18.70 1.90 -6.87
CA SER A 222 -17.74 0.81 -6.83
C SER A 222 -16.31 1.29 -7.16
N SER A 223 -15.31 0.67 -6.54
CA SER A 223 -13.91 0.90 -6.89
C SER A 223 -13.16 -0.43 -6.90
N THR A 224 -12.32 -0.60 -7.91
CA THR A 224 -11.39 -1.73 -8.00
C THR A 224 -10.31 -1.66 -6.92
N PHE A 225 -9.90 -0.44 -6.54
CA PHE A 225 -8.81 -0.20 -5.60
C PHE A 225 -9.36 0.24 -4.24
N ASN A 226 -8.92 -0.42 -3.19
CA ASN A 226 -9.39 -0.18 -1.83
C ASN A 226 -8.21 -0.14 -0.85
N ILE A 227 -8.31 0.67 0.20
CA ILE A 227 -7.39 0.66 1.34
C ILE A 227 -8.10 -0.05 2.49
N ILE A 228 -7.39 -0.95 3.14
CA ILE A 228 -7.85 -1.64 4.34
C ILE A 228 -7.74 -0.66 5.53
N GLU A 229 -8.86 -0.44 6.20
CA GLU A 229 -8.93 0.37 7.42
C GLU A 229 -9.30 -0.51 8.61
N GLU A 230 -9.01 -0.05 9.83
CA GLU A 230 -9.32 -0.79 11.07
C GLU A 230 -10.82 -1.14 11.16
N GLY A 231 -11.69 -0.23 10.68
CA GLY A 231 -13.13 -0.46 10.59
C GLY A 231 -13.55 -1.61 9.67
N ASP A 232 -12.71 -1.98 8.68
CA ASP A 232 -12.95 -3.13 7.82
C ASP A 232 -12.53 -4.45 8.48
N ILE A 233 -11.58 -4.38 9.42
CA ILE A 233 -10.92 -5.53 10.05
C ILE A 233 -11.63 -5.98 11.32
N VAL A 234 -12.03 -5.03 12.17
CA VAL A 234 -12.67 -5.35 13.47
C VAL A 234 -13.92 -6.26 13.31
N PRO A 235 -14.82 -6.01 12.34
CA PRO A 235 -15.99 -6.90 12.13
C PRO A 235 -15.64 -8.32 11.70
N LEU A 236 -14.44 -8.56 11.14
CA LEU A 236 -14.00 -9.89 10.73
C LEU A 236 -13.57 -10.75 11.92
N LEU A 237 -13.21 -10.15 13.05
CA LEU A 237 -12.69 -10.87 14.20
C LEU A 237 -13.74 -11.80 14.81
N LYS A 238 -13.48 -13.11 14.79
CA LYS A 238 -14.33 -14.12 15.42
C LYS A 238 -14.02 -14.19 16.91
N LYS A 239 -14.98 -13.84 17.75
CA LYS A 239 -14.90 -14.00 19.21
C LYS A 239 -14.86 -15.48 19.57
N ARG A 240 -14.03 -15.82 20.56
CA ARG A 240 -14.02 -17.18 21.12
C ARG A 240 -15.24 -17.39 22.00
N GLU A 241 -15.94 -18.51 21.79
CA GLU A 241 -17.02 -18.92 22.67
C GLU A 241 -16.51 -19.35 24.05
N LEU A 242 -17.35 -19.24 25.07
CA LEU A 242 -16.96 -19.59 26.45
C LEU A 242 -16.49 -21.06 26.57
N PHE A 243 -17.09 -21.96 25.82
CA PHE A 243 -16.78 -23.41 25.82
C PHE A 243 -15.87 -23.81 24.65
N ALA A 244 -15.15 -22.85 24.03
CA ALA A 244 -14.22 -23.17 22.97
C ALA A 244 -13.10 -24.09 23.48
N HIS A 245 -12.79 -25.12 22.71
CA HIS A 245 -11.70 -26.06 22.97
C HIS A 245 -10.79 -26.18 21.74
N LYS A 246 -9.59 -26.77 21.91
CA LYS A 246 -8.57 -26.84 20.85
C LYS A 246 -9.08 -27.45 19.53
N GLY A 247 -10.06 -28.38 19.56
CA GLY A 247 -10.64 -28.96 18.36
C GLY A 247 -11.47 -27.98 17.53
N LEU A 248 -12.23 -27.07 18.19
CA LEU A 248 -13.01 -26.01 17.52
C LEU A 248 -12.15 -24.90 16.95
N MET A 249 -10.94 -24.73 17.47
CA MET A 249 -10.03 -23.69 17.01
C MET A 249 -9.15 -24.10 15.82
N GLY A 250 -9.45 -25.24 15.22
CA GLY A 250 -8.79 -25.74 14.01
C GLY A 250 -7.46 -26.46 14.26
N HIS A 251 -7.02 -27.16 13.23
CA HIS A 251 -5.75 -27.87 13.17
C HIS A 251 -5.01 -27.45 11.89
N ALA A 252 -3.92 -26.72 12.03
CA ALA A 252 -3.06 -26.32 10.92
C ALA A 252 -1.94 -27.33 10.69
N LEU A 253 -1.54 -27.49 9.43
CA LEU A 253 -0.31 -28.14 9.01
C LEU A 253 0.63 -27.09 8.41
N LEU A 254 1.89 -27.08 8.82
CA LEU A 254 2.96 -26.32 8.18
C LEU A 254 4.00 -27.29 7.62
N ILE A 255 4.24 -27.23 6.32
CA ILE A 255 5.32 -27.95 5.63
C ILE A 255 6.39 -26.91 5.32
N ALA A 256 7.45 -26.90 6.13
CA ALA A 256 8.43 -25.83 6.12
C ALA A 256 9.79 -26.31 6.66
N GLY A 257 10.85 -25.65 6.25
CA GLY A 257 12.21 -25.90 6.70
C GLY A 257 12.93 -27.01 5.96
N SER A 258 14.24 -26.88 5.88
CA SER A 258 15.21 -27.86 5.39
C SER A 258 16.49 -27.71 6.21
N LEU A 259 17.46 -28.60 6.00
CA LEU A 259 18.75 -28.48 6.68
C LEU A 259 19.39 -27.12 6.42
N GLY A 260 19.66 -26.37 7.48
CA GLY A 260 20.14 -24.97 7.41
C GLY A 260 19.03 -23.91 7.40
N MET A 261 17.75 -24.29 7.23
CA MET A 261 16.60 -23.36 7.15
C MET A 261 15.52 -23.66 8.21
N ALA A 262 15.91 -24.22 9.36
CA ALA A 262 15.01 -24.49 10.49
C ALA A 262 14.32 -23.23 11.03
N GLY A 263 14.97 -22.07 10.93
CA GLY A 263 14.43 -20.79 11.36
C GLY A 263 13.11 -20.42 10.71
N ALA A 264 12.94 -20.69 9.42
CA ALA A 264 11.70 -20.43 8.69
C ALA A 264 10.52 -21.24 9.23
N ALA A 265 10.74 -22.54 9.51
CA ALA A 265 9.74 -23.41 10.14
C ALA A 265 9.39 -22.94 11.56
N ILE A 266 10.37 -22.50 12.35
CA ILE A 266 10.14 -22.00 13.72
C ILE A 266 9.32 -20.70 13.70
N LEU A 267 9.68 -19.75 12.85
CA LEU A 267 8.98 -18.45 12.75
C LEU A 267 7.52 -18.65 12.30
N SER A 268 7.29 -19.44 11.26
CA SER A 268 5.95 -19.78 10.78
C SER A 268 5.13 -20.48 11.86
N ALA A 269 5.72 -21.46 12.57
CA ALA A 269 5.03 -22.22 13.60
C ALA A 269 4.65 -21.32 14.80
N ARG A 270 5.56 -20.51 15.31
CA ARG A 270 5.29 -19.56 16.39
C ARG A 270 4.22 -18.56 16.02
N ALA A 271 4.27 -18.00 14.80
CA ALA A 271 3.28 -17.06 14.28
C ALA A 271 1.90 -17.73 14.17
N CYS A 272 1.85 -18.96 13.67
CA CYS A 272 0.63 -19.76 13.57
C CYS A 272 -0.02 -19.95 14.96
N LEU A 273 0.74 -20.39 15.96
CA LEU A 273 0.23 -20.56 17.33
C LEU A 273 -0.22 -19.25 17.95
N ARG A 274 0.53 -18.16 17.78
CA ARG A 274 0.17 -16.83 18.29
C ARG A 274 -1.06 -16.25 17.60
N SER A 275 -1.43 -16.75 16.42
CA SER A 275 -2.66 -16.38 15.70
C SER A 275 -3.90 -17.17 16.13
N GLY A 276 -3.76 -18.02 17.15
CA GLY A 276 -4.86 -18.59 17.91
C GLY A 276 -5.42 -19.89 17.37
N VAL A 277 -4.68 -20.61 16.51
CA VAL A 277 -5.03 -21.98 16.10
C VAL A 277 -5.06 -22.93 17.31
N GLY A 278 -5.94 -23.90 17.29
CA GLY A 278 -6.10 -24.86 18.39
C GLY A 278 -5.04 -25.95 18.44
N LYS A 279 -4.59 -26.41 17.28
CA LYS A 279 -3.53 -27.39 17.10
C LYS A 279 -2.67 -27.05 15.90
N LEU A 280 -1.38 -27.29 16.02
CA LEU A 280 -0.42 -27.15 14.94
C LEU A 280 0.40 -28.43 14.81
N THR A 281 0.54 -28.94 13.59
CA THR A 281 1.55 -29.91 13.21
C THR A 281 2.53 -29.27 12.26
N THR A 282 3.82 -29.43 12.50
CA THR A 282 4.89 -29.09 11.56
C THR A 282 5.40 -30.34 10.90
N HIS A 283 5.40 -30.41 9.58
CA HIS A 283 6.07 -31.45 8.81
C HIS A 283 7.44 -30.95 8.39
N VAL A 284 8.48 -31.62 8.87
CA VAL A 284 9.89 -31.21 8.72
C VAL A 284 10.79 -32.40 8.45
N PRO A 285 11.96 -32.19 7.81
CA PRO A 285 13.01 -33.22 7.72
C PRO A 285 13.48 -33.72 9.08
N GLN A 286 13.96 -34.98 9.13
CA GLN A 286 14.35 -35.63 10.41
C GLN A 286 15.39 -34.85 11.23
N ALA A 287 16.39 -34.21 10.55
CA ALA A 287 17.41 -33.41 11.22
C ALA A 287 16.84 -32.20 11.98
N LEU A 288 15.63 -31.73 11.67
CA LEU A 288 15.01 -30.59 12.33
C LEU A 288 14.19 -30.96 13.57
N TYR A 289 13.96 -32.25 13.82
CA TYR A 289 13.15 -32.72 14.95
C TYR A 289 13.54 -32.11 16.30
N PRO A 290 14.79 -32.29 16.79
CA PRO A 290 15.17 -31.75 18.09
C PRO A 290 15.08 -30.23 18.14
N ILE A 291 15.32 -29.57 17.01
CA ILE A 291 15.28 -28.12 16.92
C ILE A 291 13.85 -27.61 17.10
N LEU A 292 12.87 -28.19 16.39
CA LEU A 292 11.46 -27.79 16.45
C LEU A 292 10.87 -28.11 17.83
N GLN A 293 11.10 -29.32 18.36
CA GLN A 293 10.59 -29.69 19.67
C GLN A 293 11.14 -28.84 20.82
N THR A 294 12.35 -28.33 20.68
CA THR A 294 12.93 -27.39 21.65
C THR A 294 12.40 -25.97 21.48
N ALA A 295 12.32 -25.50 20.22
CA ALA A 295 12.00 -24.11 19.96
C ALA A 295 10.47 -23.83 19.99
N VAL A 296 9.63 -24.82 19.69
CA VAL A 296 8.16 -24.69 19.58
C VAL A 296 7.50 -25.90 20.24
N PRO A 297 7.56 -26.04 21.57
CA PRO A 297 7.06 -27.23 22.28
C PRO A 297 5.54 -27.43 22.17
N GLU A 298 4.78 -26.39 21.80
CA GLU A 298 3.33 -26.47 21.59
C GLU A 298 2.95 -27.09 20.24
N ALA A 299 3.89 -27.22 19.28
CA ALA A 299 3.65 -27.84 18.00
C ALA A 299 3.94 -29.33 18.03
N MET A 300 3.06 -30.12 17.41
CA MET A 300 3.34 -31.51 17.08
C MET A 300 4.29 -31.55 15.87
N VAL A 301 5.17 -32.54 15.83
CA VAL A 301 6.10 -32.72 14.70
C VAL A 301 5.77 -34.01 13.97
N HIS A 302 5.56 -33.91 12.66
CA HIS A 302 5.53 -35.03 11.73
C HIS A 302 6.83 -35.05 10.95
N LEU A 303 7.51 -36.18 10.90
CA LEU A 303 8.81 -36.29 10.26
C LEU A 303 8.71 -36.73 8.82
N ASP A 304 9.45 -36.09 7.94
CA ASP A 304 9.73 -36.57 6.59
C ASP A 304 10.57 -37.84 6.62
N THR A 305 10.52 -38.68 5.60
CA THR A 305 11.39 -39.83 5.44
C THR A 305 12.84 -39.43 5.15
N ASN A 306 13.05 -38.24 4.63
CA ASN A 306 14.35 -37.65 4.35
C ASN A 306 14.91 -36.90 5.55
N GLU A 307 16.25 -36.96 5.73
CA GLU A 307 16.93 -36.26 6.83
C GLU A 307 17.03 -34.76 6.61
N GLN A 308 17.07 -34.27 5.38
CA GLN A 308 17.53 -32.91 5.06
C GLN A 308 16.47 -32.00 4.42
N PHE A 309 15.51 -32.54 3.72
CA PHE A 309 14.52 -31.75 2.96
C PHE A 309 13.18 -32.48 2.84
N PHE A 310 12.13 -31.75 2.46
CA PHE A 310 10.81 -32.27 2.17
C PHE A 310 10.85 -33.18 0.93
N SER A 311 10.47 -34.43 1.08
CA SER A 311 10.67 -35.47 0.04
C SER A 311 9.42 -36.21 -0.38
N GLU A 312 8.34 -36.19 0.44
CA GLU A 312 7.12 -36.90 0.13
C GLU A 312 5.85 -36.18 0.61
N ALA A 313 4.76 -36.32 -0.17
CA ALA A 313 3.47 -35.76 0.19
C ALA A 313 2.80 -36.59 1.30
N ILE A 314 2.23 -35.90 2.26
CA ILE A 314 1.55 -36.50 3.41
C ILE A 314 0.02 -36.36 3.31
N ASP A 315 -0.69 -37.15 4.06
CA ASP A 315 -2.14 -37.06 4.17
C ASP A 315 -2.57 -35.78 4.88
N CYS A 316 -3.55 -35.07 4.30
CA CYS A 316 -4.06 -33.81 4.82
C CYS A 316 -5.50 -33.85 5.35
N ASP A 317 -6.15 -35.00 5.37
CA ASP A 317 -7.60 -35.13 5.70
C ASP A 317 -7.95 -34.64 7.12
N SER A 318 -6.98 -34.68 8.05
CA SER A 318 -7.19 -34.26 9.44
C SER A 318 -6.90 -32.77 9.68
N TYR A 319 -6.42 -32.03 8.67
CA TYR A 319 -6.05 -30.63 8.79
C TYR A 319 -7.08 -29.71 8.14
N HIS A 320 -7.23 -28.52 8.74
CA HIS A 320 -8.20 -27.51 8.28
C HIS A 320 -7.55 -26.48 7.35
N ALA A 321 -6.24 -26.38 7.34
CA ALA A 321 -5.45 -25.58 6.40
C ALA A 321 -4.01 -26.05 6.37
N VAL A 322 -3.34 -25.84 5.25
CA VAL A 322 -1.92 -26.17 5.04
C VAL A 322 -1.16 -24.95 4.57
N GLY A 323 -0.06 -24.61 5.25
CA GLY A 323 0.93 -23.64 4.81
C GLY A 323 2.17 -24.35 4.27
N LEU A 324 2.64 -23.91 3.10
CA LEU A 324 3.70 -24.56 2.33
C LEU A 324 4.73 -23.53 1.90
N GLY A 325 6.02 -23.82 2.06
CA GLY A 325 7.02 -23.08 1.34
C GLY A 325 8.19 -22.52 2.14
N PRO A 326 8.00 -21.95 3.33
CA PRO A 326 9.08 -21.35 4.08
C PRO A 326 10.29 -22.29 4.27
N GLY A 327 11.42 -21.96 3.63
CA GLY A 327 12.68 -22.68 3.78
C GLY A 327 12.69 -24.15 3.30
N LEU A 328 11.90 -24.51 2.31
CA LEU A 328 11.87 -25.88 1.76
C LEU A 328 13.10 -26.26 0.93
N GLY A 329 13.78 -25.26 0.37
CA GLY A 329 14.79 -25.45 -0.66
C GLY A 329 14.19 -25.71 -2.05
N LEU A 330 15.07 -25.79 -3.06
CA LEU A 330 14.67 -25.82 -4.48
C LEU A 330 15.11 -27.10 -5.20
N ASN A 331 15.40 -28.20 -4.45
CA ASN A 331 15.81 -29.42 -5.12
C ASN A 331 14.61 -30.13 -5.82
N GLU A 332 14.92 -30.94 -6.82
CA GLU A 332 13.90 -31.56 -7.67
C GLU A 332 12.99 -32.53 -6.90
N THR A 333 13.50 -33.25 -5.90
CA THR A 333 12.69 -34.12 -5.07
C THR A 333 11.66 -33.34 -4.29
N THR A 334 12.05 -32.19 -3.71
CA THR A 334 11.14 -31.27 -3.01
C THR A 334 10.09 -30.72 -3.98
N ALA A 335 10.48 -30.37 -5.20
CA ALA A 335 9.53 -29.90 -6.22
C ALA A 335 8.47 -30.97 -6.57
N ILE A 336 8.88 -32.21 -6.76
CA ILE A 336 7.95 -33.34 -7.01
C ILE A 336 7.04 -33.58 -5.82
N ALA A 337 7.57 -33.56 -4.59
CA ALA A 337 6.79 -33.72 -3.37
C ALA A 337 5.78 -32.60 -3.19
N LEU A 338 6.18 -31.35 -3.48
CA LEU A 338 5.32 -30.16 -3.39
C LEU A 338 4.09 -30.27 -4.30
N ILE A 339 4.29 -30.60 -5.58
CA ILE A 339 3.15 -30.72 -6.51
C ILE A 339 2.25 -31.89 -6.16
N ALA A 340 2.82 -33.02 -5.65
CA ALA A 340 2.04 -34.13 -5.14
C ALA A 340 1.22 -33.73 -3.91
N GLN A 341 1.80 -32.93 -3.00
CA GLN A 341 1.11 -32.41 -1.81
C GLN A 341 -0.06 -31.51 -2.18
N ILE A 342 0.13 -30.57 -3.10
CA ILE A 342 -0.92 -29.65 -3.56
C ILE A 342 -2.09 -30.41 -4.21
N ARG A 343 -1.81 -31.42 -5.02
CA ARG A 343 -2.84 -32.29 -5.63
C ARG A 343 -3.63 -33.10 -4.60
N ARG A 344 -3.00 -33.47 -3.50
CA ARG A 344 -3.62 -34.28 -2.44
C ARG A 344 -4.46 -33.44 -1.47
N ALA A 345 -4.11 -32.17 -1.28
CA ALA A 345 -4.78 -31.32 -0.30
C ALA A 345 -6.23 -31.02 -0.69
N GLN A 346 -7.16 -31.28 0.24
CA GLN A 346 -8.59 -30.97 0.12
C GLN A 346 -9.01 -29.79 1.01
N CYS A 347 -8.06 -29.15 1.66
CA CYS A 347 -8.27 -28.00 2.55
C CYS A 347 -7.58 -26.75 2.00
N PRO A 348 -7.89 -25.55 2.50
CA PRO A 348 -7.27 -24.30 2.09
C PRO A 348 -5.74 -24.32 2.18
N LEU A 349 -5.09 -23.75 1.16
CA LEU A 349 -3.63 -23.71 1.02
C LEU A 349 -3.08 -22.28 1.07
N VAL A 350 -1.94 -22.13 1.74
CA VAL A 350 -1.07 -20.95 1.66
C VAL A 350 0.25 -21.38 1.06
N ILE A 351 0.70 -20.70 0.00
CA ILE A 351 1.92 -20.99 -0.74
C ILE A 351 2.83 -19.77 -0.67
N ASP A 352 4.05 -19.92 -0.15
CA ASP A 352 5.01 -18.84 0.02
C ASP A 352 6.44 -19.27 -0.33
N ALA A 353 7.34 -18.32 -0.47
CA ALA A 353 8.78 -18.49 -0.53
C ALA A 353 9.22 -19.57 -1.55
N ASP A 354 9.96 -20.60 -1.08
CA ASP A 354 10.51 -21.63 -1.98
C ASP A 354 9.46 -22.41 -2.76
N ALA A 355 8.24 -22.56 -2.22
CA ALA A 355 7.15 -23.17 -2.98
C ALA A 355 6.72 -22.29 -4.18
N ILE A 356 6.73 -20.96 -4.02
CA ILE A 356 6.50 -20.02 -5.12
C ILE A 356 7.63 -20.12 -6.16
N ASN A 357 8.88 -20.15 -5.69
CA ASN A 357 10.05 -20.28 -6.56
C ASN A 357 10.04 -21.59 -7.37
N ILE A 358 9.61 -22.69 -6.76
CA ILE A 358 9.44 -23.98 -7.46
C ILE A 358 8.43 -23.86 -8.60
N PHE A 359 7.27 -23.22 -8.38
CA PHE A 359 6.31 -22.96 -9.45
C PHE A 359 6.87 -22.03 -10.52
N GLY A 360 7.66 -21.03 -10.16
CA GLY A 360 8.37 -20.18 -11.11
C GLY A 360 9.32 -20.96 -12.04
N ASN A 361 10.02 -21.96 -11.48
CA ASN A 361 10.91 -22.85 -12.23
C ASN A 361 10.14 -23.88 -13.08
N HIS A 362 8.95 -24.30 -12.64
CA HIS A 362 8.11 -25.33 -13.27
C HIS A 362 6.75 -24.76 -13.71
N ARG A 363 6.74 -23.68 -14.48
CA ARG A 363 5.53 -22.91 -14.82
C ARG A 363 4.40 -23.73 -15.44
N ALA A 364 4.71 -24.85 -16.12
CA ALA A 364 3.69 -25.77 -16.62
C ALA A 364 2.83 -26.36 -15.49
N TRP A 365 3.32 -26.41 -14.27
CA TRP A 365 2.57 -26.92 -13.12
C TRP A 365 1.56 -25.92 -12.58
N LEU A 366 1.63 -24.65 -12.93
CA LEU A 366 0.63 -23.64 -12.55
C LEU A 366 -0.80 -24.03 -12.94
N GLN A 367 -0.96 -24.78 -14.05
CA GLN A 367 -2.26 -25.31 -14.48
C GLN A 367 -2.87 -26.35 -13.51
N GLN A 368 -2.11 -26.78 -12.53
CA GLN A 368 -2.52 -27.78 -11.53
C GLN A 368 -2.83 -27.17 -10.17
N LEU A 369 -2.68 -25.83 -10.05
CA LEU A 369 -3.06 -25.13 -8.82
C LEU A 369 -4.56 -25.26 -8.61
N PRO A 370 -5.00 -25.62 -7.39
CA PRO A 370 -6.40 -25.53 -7.05
C PRO A 370 -6.84 -24.07 -6.96
N LYS A 371 -8.13 -23.84 -7.15
CA LYS A 371 -8.73 -22.53 -6.94
C LYS A 371 -8.67 -22.12 -5.47
N ASP A 372 -8.85 -20.83 -5.21
CA ASP A 372 -8.94 -20.28 -3.87
C ASP A 372 -7.70 -20.46 -2.98
N ILE A 373 -6.52 -20.76 -3.57
CA ILE A 373 -5.27 -20.74 -2.81
C ILE A 373 -4.84 -19.31 -2.52
N ILE A 374 -4.06 -19.13 -1.45
CA ILE A 374 -3.42 -17.85 -1.13
C ILE A 374 -1.92 -17.98 -1.44
N MET A 375 -1.40 -17.08 -2.27
CA MET A 375 0.03 -16.97 -2.54
C MET A 375 0.55 -15.61 -2.06
N THR A 376 1.76 -15.60 -1.51
CA THR A 376 2.34 -14.40 -0.89
C THR A 376 3.67 -13.98 -1.54
N PRO A 377 3.71 -13.72 -2.86
CA PRO A 377 4.94 -13.38 -3.55
C PRO A 377 5.47 -11.99 -3.17
N HIS A 378 6.78 -11.84 -3.08
CA HIS A 378 7.44 -10.56 -3.27
C HIS A 378 7.66 -10.29 -4.77
N GLN A 379 8.18 -9.10 -5.14
CA GLN A 379 8.35 -8.69 -6.54
C GLN A 379 9.04 -9.76 -7.41
N LYS A 380 10.19 -10.28 -6.97
CA LYS A 380 10.96 -11.24 -7.77
C LYS A 380 10.26 -12.60 -7.92
N GLU A 381 9.58 -13.05 -6.87
CA GLU A 381 8.75 -14.27 -6.91
C GLU A 381 7.59 -14.12 -7.90
N LEU A 382 6.92 -12.94 -7.91
CA LEU A 382 5.87 -12.67 -8.89
C LEU A 382 6.42 -12.66 -10.33
N GLU A 383 7.58 -12.06 -10.57
CA GLU A 383 8.23 -12.07 -11.89
C GLU A 383 8.57 -13.49 -12.36
N GLN A 384 8.99 -14.36 -11.45
CA GLN A 384 9.23 -15.79 -11.76
C GLN A 384 7.91 -16.51 -12.07
N LEU A 385 6.85 -16.32 -11.28
CA LEU A 385 5.54 -16.91 -11.53
C LEU A 385 4.96 -16.48 -12.88
N THR A 386 4.99 -15.19 -13.18
CA THR A 386 4.43 -14.65 -14.42
C THR A 386 5.35 -14.85 -15.62
N GLY A 387 6.66 -15.07 -15.40
CA GLY A 387 7.70 -15.17 -16.42
C GLY A 387 7.93 -13.85 -17.15
N ALA A 388 7.56 -12.71 -16.55
CA ALA A 388 7.68 -11.40 -17.14
C ALA A 388 8.13 -10.38 -16.08
N THR A 389 9.20 -9.63 -16.38
CA THR A 389 9.66 -8.52 -15.57
C THR A 389 8.71 -7.34 -15.70
N SER A 390 8.61 -6.54 -14.65
CA SER A 390 7.80 -5.32 -14.64
C SER A 390 8.70 -4.09 -14.66
N THR A 391 8.30 -3.07 -15.42
CA THR A 391 9.04 -1.80 -15.55
C THR A 391 8.55 -0.74 -14.56
N SER A 392 7.40 -0.96 -13.94
CA SER A 392 6.81 -0.08 -12.94
C SER A 392 6.06 -0.87 -11.87
N SER A 393 5.82 -0.22 -10.71
CA SER A 393 4.99 -0.79 -9.64
C SER A 393 3.53 -0.95 -10.07
N TYR A 394 3.03 -0.11 -10.97
CA TYR A 394 1.69 -0.24 -11.54
C TYR A 394 1.59 -1.52 -12.40
N GLU A 395 2.51 -1.70 -13.34
CA GLU A 395 2.56 -2.91 -14.18
C GLU A 395 2.68 -4.18 -13.34
N GLN A 396 3.49 -4.14 -12.29
CA GLN A 396 3.64 -5.25 -11.35
C GLN A 396 2.33 -5.59 -10.64
N LEU A 397 1.61 -4.56 -10.15
CA LEU A 397 0.31 -4.72 -9.49
C LEU A 397 -0.73 -5.33 -10.45
N MET A 398 -0.76 -4.85 -11.70
CA MET A 398 -1.70 -5.36 -12.70
C MET A 398 -1.39 -6.82 -13.06
N LYS A 399 -0.12 -7.21 -13.20
CA LYS A 399 0.27 -8.61 -13.41
C LYS A 399 -0.14 -9.52 -12.24
N ALA A 400 -0.03 -9.04 -11.00
CA ALA A 400 -0.51 -9.77 -9.84
C ALA A 400 -2.03 -9.96 -9.88
N SER A 401 -2.77 -8.92 -10.26
CA SER A 401 -4.23 -8.98 -10.42
C SER A 401 -4.65 -9.91 -11.56
N GLU A 402 -4.01 -9.82 -12.71
CA GLU A 402 -4.26 -10.72 -13.85
C GLU A 402 -3.98 -12.17 -13.50
N PHE A 403 -2.88 -12.44 -12.76
CA PHE A 403 -2.57 -13.78 -12.28
C PHE A 403 -3.64 -14.30 -11.31
N ALA A 404 -4.08 -13.46 -10.35
CA ALA A 404 -5.12 -13.81 -9.40
C ALA A 404 -6.45 -14.17 -10.09
N GLN A 405 -6.85 -13.40 -11.10
CA GLN A 405 -8.05 -13.64 -11.89
C GLN A 405 -7.93 -14.90 -12.77
N HIS A 406 -6.77 -15.07 -13.43
CA HIS A 406 -6.55 -16.20 -14.36
C HIS A 406 -6.55 -17.55 -13.65
N PHE A 407 -5.90 -17.63 -12.48
CA PHE A 407 -5.81 -18.87 -11.68
C PHE A 407 -6.88 -18.97 -10.59
N GLU A 408 -7.81 -18.03 -10.53
CA GLU A 408 -8.87 -17.96 -9.50
C GLU A 408 -8.29 -18.10 -8.08
N CYS A 409 -7.22 -17.32 -7.77
CA CYS A 409 -6.49 -17.39 -6.52
C CYS A 409 -6.33 -16.01 -5.86
N TYR A 410 -5.84 -15.97 -4.64
CA TYR A 410 -5.57 -14.77 -3.86
C TYR A 410 -4.07 -14.49 -3.88
N ILE A 411 -3.65 -13.31 -4.35
CA ILE A 411 -2.26 -12.91 -4.40
C ILE A 411 -2.00 -11.76 -3.41
N ILE A 412 -1.17 -12.01 -2.42
CA ILE A 412 -0.63 -10.96 -1.54
C ILE A 412 0.73 -10.54 -2.09
N LEU A 413 0.76 -9.47 -2.87
CA LEU A 413 2.00 -8.87 -3.35
C LEU A 413 2.65 -8.10 -2.20
N LYS A 414 3.76 -8.63 -1.68
CA LYS A 414 4.48 -8.06 -0.53
C LYS A 414 5.20 -6.75 -0.91
N GLY A 415 5.04 -5.72 -0.09
CA GLY A 415 5.68 -4.42 -0.22
C GLY A 415 5.35 -3.52 0.97
N HIS A 416 5.79 -2.24 0.96
CA HIS A 416 5.42 -1.30 2.02
C HIS A 416 3.89 -1.18 2.14
N TYR A 417 3.20 -0.93 1.05
CA TYR A 417 1.75 -1.09 0.95
C TYR A 417 1.45 -2.42 0.26
N SER A 418 1.50 -3.51 1.03
CA SER A 418 1.18 -4.84 0.48
C SER A 418 -0.21 -4.83 -0.16
N ALA A 419 -0.34 -5.43 -1.35
CA ALA A 419 -1.58 -5.44 -2.11
C ALA A 419 -2.15 -6.85 -2.19
N LEU A 420 -3.40 -7.03 -1.76
CA LEU A 420 -4.17 -8.24 -1.94
C LEU A 420 -4.98 -8.14 -3.23
N CYS A 421 -4.63 -8.92 -4.23
CA CYS A 421 -5.37 -9.08 -5.47
C CYS A 421 -6.32 -10.27 -5.35
N LEU A 422 -7.61 -10.04 -5.58
CA LEU A 422 -8.67 -11.04 -5.49
C LEU A 422 -8.97 -11.67 -6.86
N PRO A 423 -9.58 -12.88 -6.90
CA PRO A 423 -10.02 -13.52 -8.14
C PRO A 423 -11.05 -12.68 -8.91
N ASP A 424 -11.82 -11.84 -8.25
CA ASP A 424 -12.83 -10.95 -8.84
C ASP A 424 -12.26 -9.65 -9.42
N GLY A 425 -10.94 -9.45 -9.35
CA GLY A 425 -10.22 -8.28 -9.84
C GLY A 425 -10.14 -7.13 -8.84
N ASN A 426 -10.79 -7.20 -7.68
CA ASN A 426 -10.66 -6.19 -6.64
C ASN A 426 -9.27 -6.25 -5.97
N ILE A 427 -8.73 -5.09 -5.63
CA ILE A 427 -7.40 -4.94 -5.02
C ILE A 427 -7.53 -4.18 -3.70
N TYR A 428 -6.91 -4.70 -2.64
CA TYR A 428 -6.91 -4.11 -1.30
C TYR A 428 -5.49 -3.83 -0.84
N PHE A 429 -5.18 -2.57 -0.53
CA PHE A 429 -3.88 -2.15 -0.01
C PHE A 429 -3.89 -2.14 1.51
N ASN A 430 -2.91 -2.79 2.10
CA ASN A 430 -2.65 -2.69 3.53
C ASN A 430 -1.74 -1.50 3.82
N THR A 431 -2.12 -0.67 4.78
CA THR A 431 -1.36 0.52 5.18
C THR A 431 -0.72 0.39 6.57
N THR A 432 -0.84 -0.78 7.21
CA THR A 432 -0.08 -1.11 8.42
C THR A 432 1.27 -1.70 8.03
N GLY A 433 2.25 -1.55 8.89
CA GLY A 433 3.62 -1.96 8.67
C GLY A 433 4.57 -0.79 8.46
N ASN A 434 5.84 -1.03 8.70
CA ASN A 434 6.88 0.00 8.68
C ASN A 434 8.19 -0.55 8.08
N PRO A 435 9.17 0.31 7.74
CA PRO A 435 10.42 -0.11 7.11
C PRO A 435 11.25 -1.09 7.94
N GLY A 436 11.15 -1.06 9.28
CA GLY A 436 11.84 -2.01 10.17
C GLY A 436 11.46 -3.47 9.92
N MET A 437 10.29 -3.73 9.32
CA MET A 437 9.84 -5.09 8.94
C MET A 437 10.59 -5.66 7.73
N ALA A 438 11.48 -4.90 7.08
CA ALA A 438 12.32 -5.36 5.98
C ALA A 438 13.47 -6.24 6.50
N THR A 439 13.13 -7.33 7.17
CA THR A 439 14.05 -8.28 7.82
C THR A 439 13.73 -9.71 7.38
N ALA A 440 14.74 -10.59 7.39
CA ALA A 440 14.56 -12.00 7.06
C ALA A 440 13.55 -12.67 8.02
N GLY A 441 12.69 -13.53 7.47
CA GLY A 441 11.68 -14.26 8.25
C GLY A 441 10.35 -13.53 8.43
N SER A 442 10.24 -12.24 8.07
CA SER A 442 8.97 -11.50 8.14
C SER A 442 7.88 -12.13 7.28
N GLY A 443 8.23 -12.65 6.08
CA GLY A 443 7.31 -13.40 5.22
C GLY A 443 6.85 -14.71 5.85
N ASP A 444 7.78 -15.45 6.50
CA ASP A 444 7.46 -16.71 7.19
C ASP A 444 6.43 -16.50 8.31
N VAL A 445 6.54 -15.35 9.03
CA VAL A 445 5.54 -14.93 10.03
C VAL A 445 4.17 -14.73 9.39
N LEU A 446 4.10 -14.02 8.25
CA LEU A 446 2.84 -13.79 7.54
C LEU A 446 2.18 -15.11 7.11
N THR A 447 2.97 -16.06 6.57
CA THR A 447 2.50 -17.40 6.20
C THR A 447 1.90 -18.14 7.39
N GLY A 448 2.56 -18.09 8.55
CA GLY A 448 2.04 -18.69 9.79
C GLY A 448 0.72 -18.07 10.23
N ILE A 449 0.60 -16.73 10.20
CA ILE A 449 -0.62 -16.01 10.57
C ILE A 449 -1.79 -16.45 9.67
N ILE A 450 -1.60 -16.39 8.35
CA ILE A 450 -2.68 -16.69 7.38
C ILE A 450 -3.11 -18.15 7.50
N THR A 451 -2.15 -19.10 7.63
CA THR A 451 -2.43 -20.51 7.80
C THR A 451 -3.29 -20.77 9.05
N ALA A 452 -2.97 -20.09 10.17
CA ALA A 452 -3.76 -20.21 11.40
C ALA A 452 -5.18 -19.68 11.23
N LEU A 453 -5.35 -18.54 10.57
CA LEU A 453 -6.67 -17.94 10.33
C LEU A 453 -7.53 -18.84 9.45
N LEU A 454 -6.99 -19.39 8.37
CA LEU A 454 -7.68 -20.39 7.54
C LEU A 454 -8.09 -21.61 8.36
N ALA A 455 -7.16 -22.18 9.16
CA ALA A 455 -7.45 -23.34 10.00
C ALA A 455 -8.55 -23.05 11.04
N ARG A 456 -8.72 -21.81 11.47
CA ARG A 456 -9.79 -21.33 12.35
C ARG A 456 -11.12 -21.10 11.62
N GLY A 457 -11.19 -21.37 10.33
CA GLY A 457 -12.41 -21.25 9.52
C GLY A 457 -12.71 -19.84 9.01
N TYR A 458 -11.70 -18.97 8.92
CA TYR A 458 -11.83 -17.75 8.12
C TYR A 458 -11.77 -18.10 6.62
N SER A 459 -12.56 -17.41 5.81
CA SER A 459 -12.45 -17.52 4.36
C SER A 459 -11.08 -17.01 3.88
N GLN A 460 -10.69 -17.35 2.65
CA GLN A 460 -9.43 -16.91 2.06
C GLN A 460 -9.31 -15.38 2.03
N ARG A 461 -10.40 -14.70 1.68
CA ARG A 461 -10.47 -13.24 1.70
C ARG A 461 -10.27 -12.67 3.10
N GLU A 462 -11.01 -13.18 4.09
CA GLU A 462 -10.91 -12.72 5.49
C GLU A 462 -9.52 -13.00 6.07
N ALA A 463 -8.98 -14.21 5.84
CA ALA A 463 -7.67 -14.62 6.32
C ALA A 463 -6.54 -13.75 5.70
N SER A 464 -6.65 -13.40 4.43
CA SER A 464 -5.70 -12.52 3.73
C SER A 464 -5.76 -11.09 4.28
N LEU A 465 -6.95 -10.48 4.36
CA LEU A 465 -7.15 -9.12 4.87
C LEU A 465 -6.67 -9.01 6.33
N LEU A 466 -7.18 -9.88 7.18
CA LEU A 466 -6.85 -9.88 8.61
C LEU A 466 -5.37 -10.23 8.86
N GLY A 467 -4.83 -11.20 8.11
CA GLY A 467 -3.43 -11.62 8.21
C GLY A 467 -2.46 -10.50 7.85
N MET A 468 -2.67 -9.82 6.73
CA MET A 468 -1.86 -8.67 6.33
C MET A 468 -1.93 -7.53 7.36
N TYR A 469 -3.14 -7.21 7.82
CA TYR A 469 -3.34 -6.12 8.77
C TYR A 469 -2.70 -6.42 10.14
N LEU A 470 -2.90 -7.60 10.70
CA LEU A 470 -2.30 -8.03 11.96
C LEU A 470 -0.77 -8.08 11.88
N HIS A 471 -0.23 -8.60 10.79
CA HIS A 471 1.21 -8.66 10.55
C HIS A 471 1.84 -7.25 10.58
N GLY A 472 1.28 -6.31 9.81
CA GLY A 472 1.75 -4.93 9.78
C GLY A 472 1.54 -4.20 11.12
N LEU A 473 0.35 -4.33 11.72
CA LEU A 473 0.04 -3.71 13.02
C LEU A 473 0.97 -4.22 14.13
N SER A 474 1.34 -5.51 14.10
CA SER A 474 2.31 -6.06 15.06
C SER A 474 3.69 -5.42 14.90
N GLY A 475 4.14 -5.21 13.67
CA GLY A 475 5.36 -4.47 13.36
C GLY A 475 5.28 -3.00 13.83
N ASP A 476 4.15 -2.33 13.61
CA ASP A 476 3.94 -0.94 14.05
C ASP A 476 3.92 -0.78 15.57
N LEU A 477 3.42 -1.78 16.27
CA LEU A 477 3.47 -1.79 17.73
C LEU A 477 4.89 -2.11 18.23
N ALA A 478 5.61 -2.99 17.55
CA ALA A 478 6.98 -3.34 17.91
C ALA A 478 7.94 -2.15 17.72
N VAL A 479 7.86 -1.46 16.59
CA VAL A 479 8.77 -0.34 16.30
C VAL A 479 8.67 0.80 17.32
N LYS A 480 7.49 1.01 17.92
CA LYS A 480 7.30 2.01 18.97
C LYS A 480 8.09 1.72 20.25
N GLU A 481 8.40 0.45 20.51
CA GLU A 481 9.13 0.05 21.73
C GLU A 481 10.62 -0.21 21.46
N ILE A 482 10.96 -0.75 20.27
CA ILE A 482 12.34 -1.20 19.99
C ILE A 482 13.03 -0.44 18.85
N GLY A 483 12.31 0.44 18.11
CA GLY A 483 12.84 1.17 16.96
C GLY A 483 12.91 0.32 15.68
N GLU A 484 13.12 0.99 14.54
CA GLU A 484 13.13 0.35 13.21
C GLU A 484 14.38 -0.50 12.98
N GLU A 485 15.55 0.00 13.37
CA GLU A 485 16.86 -0.63 13.08
C GLU A 485 17.04 -1.99 13.78
N SER A 486 16.40 -2.21 14.92
CA SER A 486 16.57 -3.41 15.73
C SER A 486 15.46 -4.43 15.59
N LEU A 487 14.43 -4.13 14.76
CA LEU A 487 13.28 -4.99 14.60
C LEU A 487 13.63 -6.26 13.82
N ILE A 488 13.29 -7.42 14.39
CA ILE A 488 13.44 -8.73 13.75
C ILE A 488 12.10 -9.47 13.67
N ALA A 489 12.02 -10.51 12.87
CA ALA A 489 10.78 -11.27 12.67
C ALA A 489 10.17 -11.82 13.96
N SER A 490 10.98 -12.20 14.94
CA SER A 490 10.50 -12.65 16.25
C SER A 490 9.75 -11.57 17.03
N ASP A 491 10.10 -10.29 16.82
CA ASP A 491 9.39 -9.19 17.48
C ASP A 491 7.99 -9.03 16.92
N ILE A 492 7.81 -9.18 15.61
CA ILE A 492 6.48 -9.19 15.00
C ILE A 492 5.60 -10.26 15.67
N ILE A 493 6.13 -11.48 15.88
CA ILE A 493 5.45 -12.56 16.58
C ILE A 493 5.12 -12.19 18.03
N ASN A 494 6.07 -11.58 18.74
CA ASN A 494 5.90 -11.20 20.14
C ASN A 494 4.85 -10.11 20.34
N PHE A 495 4.62 -9.27 19.32
CA PHE A 495 3.63 -8.20 19.34
C PHE A 495 2.27 -8.60 18.77
N LEU A 496 2.11 -9.76 18.14
CA LEU A 496 0.81 -10.28 17.69
C LEU A 496 -0.26 -10.28 18.80
N PRO A 497 0.02 -10.71 20.05
CA PRO A 497 -0.97 -10.62 21.12
C PRO A 497 -1.45 -9.20 21.41
N LYS A 498 -0.55 -8.20 21.32
CA LYS A 498 -0.91 -6.79 21.50
C LYS A 498 -1.77 -6.27 20.33
N ALA A 499 -1.47 -6.70 19.11
CA ALA A 499 -2.27 -6.35 17.93
C ALA A 499 -3.69 -6.92 18.01
N PHE A 500 -3.84 -8.20 18.37
CA PHE A 500 -5.17 -8.78 18.61
C PHE A 500 -5.94 -8.09 19.73
N LYS A 501 -5.26 -7.78 20.85
CA LYS A 501 -5.89 -7.07 21.96
C LYS A 501 -6.41 -5.71 21.53
N ARG A 502 -5.60 -4.91 20.85
CA ARG A 502 -5.99 -3.58 20.35
C ARG A 502 -7.23 -3.61 19.45
N LEU A 503 -7.37 -4.65 18.63
CA LEU A 503 -8.53 -4.77 17.72
C LEU A 503 -9.79 -5.32 18.43
N ASN A 504 -9.66 -5.89 19.63
CA ASN A 504 -10.78 -6.43 20.41
C ASN A 504 -11.28 -5.47 21.49
N ASP A 505 -10.48 -4.45 21.84
CA ASP A 505 -10.83 -3.38 22.79
C ASP A 505 -11.65 -2.28 22.08
#